data_155a0647ab46bb47337ecb73237dea7f
#
_entry.id   155a0647ab46bb47337ecb73237dea7f
#
_cell.length_a   1.000
_cell.length_b   1.000
_cell.length_c   1.000
_cell.angle_alpha   90.00
_cell.angle_beta   90.00
_cell.angle_gamma   90.00
#
_symmetry.space_group_name_H-M   'P 1'
#
loop_
_entity.id
_entity.type
_entity.pdbx_description
1 polymer ?
#
loop_
_entity_poly.entity_id
_entity_poly.type
_entity_poly.pdbx_seq_one_letter_code
_entity_poly.pdbx_strand_id
1 'polypeptide(L)'
;MSAVRLDRVDGLTLHVRDADMLDGTPILDLKPYVAYTDAHPRAGNGWLEDEGHADADAHPSDPLLAYVVEFDPLAAEQSAWIETYTGFAIGERIRSTLALGPAPHPYRRIRRMEECMQLSVKEWRARFTVAARHVRVIEICSGFRASQLAEGDAHEARRCHREFLARWPREIATWRQVGSVSP
;
A
#
# COMPACT_ATOMS: atom_id res chain seq x y z
N MET A 1 19.16 6.99 9.48
CA MET A 1 20.00 5.92 10.06
C MET A 1 19.16 4.65 10.02
N SER A 2 19.69 3.54 9.49
CA SER A 2 18.95 2.28 9.38
C SER A 2 19.66 1.20 10.17
N ALA A 3 18.94 0.44 10.97
CA ALA A 3 19.46 -0.74 11.64
C ALA A 3 19.37 -1.92 10.68
N VAL A 4 20.44 -2.69 10.55
CA VAL A 4 20.52 -3.87 9.69
C VAL A 4 21.05 -5.05 10.50
N ARG A 5 20.74 -6.25 10.07
CA ARG A 5 21.30 -7.46 10.68
C ARG A 5 22.57 -7.85 9.94
N LEU A 6 23.68 -7.93 10.64
CA LEU A 6 24.93 -8.45 10.11
C LEU A 6 24.89 -9.99 10.04
N ASP A 7 25.10 -10.54 8.86
CA ASP A 7 25.20 -11.99 8.66
C ASP A 7 26.64 -12.49 8.76
N ARG A 8 27.55 -11.85 8.02
CA ARG A 8 28.97 -12.21 8.01
C ARG A 8 29.82 -11.05 7.49
N VAL A 9 31.08 -11.12 7.78
CA VAL A 9 32.14 -10.23 7.23
C VAL A 9 33.05 -11.09 6.36
N ASP A 10 33.33 -10.61 5.14
CA ASP A 10 34.22 -11.26 4.19
C ASP A 10 35.18 -10.19 3.64
N GLY A 11 36.39 -10.17 4.17
CA GLY A 11 37.38 -9.13 3.89
C GLY A 11 36.84 -7.73 4.21
N LEU A 12 36.65 -6.91 3.19
CA LEU A 12 36.09 -5.55 3.31
C LEU A 12 34.58 -5.51 3.01
N THR A 13 33.94 -6.66 2.84
CA THR A 13 32.52 -6.75 2.51
C THR A 13 31.71 -7.18 3.73
N LEU A 14 30.68 -6.40 4.05
CA LEU A 14 29.67 -6.76 5.07
C LEU A 14 28.44 -7.31 4.37
N HIS A 15 28.06 -8.55 4.71
CA HIS A 15 26.80 -9.14 4.27
C HIS A 15 25.74 -8.88 5.31
N VAL A 16 24.68 -8.15 4.92
CA VAL A 16 23.63 -7.72 5.83
C VAL A 16 22.25 -8.13 5.32
N ARG A 17 21.29 -8.22 6.23
CA ARG A 17 19.86 -8.37 5.94
C ARG A 17 19.06 -7.20 6.47
N ASP A 18 17.82 -7.09 6.01
CA ASP A 18 16.85 -6.09 6.44
C ASP A 18 17.30 -4.65 6.11
N ALA A 19 18.11 -4.51 5.04
CA ALA A 19 18.56 -3.22 4.58
C ALA A 19 17.45 -2.50 3.79
N ASP A 20 17.08 -1.30 4.25
CA ASP A 20 16.18 -0.39 3.56
C ASP A 20 16.99 0.69 2.82
N MET A 21 17.73 0.24 1.80
CA MET A 21 18.62 1.08 1.00
C MET A 21 18.51 0.70 -0.48
N LEU A 22 18.61 1.69 -1.33
CA LEU A 22 18.73 1.46 -2.77
C LEU A 22 20.12 0.95 -3.13
N ASP A 23 20.20 0.15 -4.18
CA ASP A 23 21.50 -0.27 -4.74
C ASP A 23 22.35 0.95 -5.11
N GLY A 24 23.66 0.88 -4.81
CA GLY A 24 24.58 1.97 -5.02
C GLY A 24 24.52 3.11 -3.98
N THR A 25 23.68 3.00 -2.94
CA THR A 25 23.66 4.02 -1.87
C THR A 25 24.99 4.04 -1.11
N PRO A 26 25.70 5.18 -1.07
CA PRO A 26 26.96 5.28 -0.33
C PRO A 26 26.71 5.21 1.18
N ILE A 27 27.48 4.38 1.87
CA ILE A 27 27.47 4.28 3.33
C ILE A 27 28.54 5.20 3.88
N LEU A 28 28.14 6.16 4.69
CA LEU A 28 29.06 7.17 5.25
C LEU A 28 29.68 6.72 6.57
N ASP A 29 28.96 5.94 7.35
CA ASP A 29 29.41 5.49 8.65
C ASP A 29 28.70 4.20 9.08
N LEU A 30 29.35 3.42 9.96
CA LEU A 30 28.84 2.19 10.55
C LEU A 30 29.10 2.22 12.05
N LYS A 31 28.06 1.91 12.83
CA LYS A 31 28.23 1.73 14.28
C LYS A 31 27.51 0.45 14.74
N PRO A 32 28.00 -0.22 15.80
CA PRO A 32 27.26 -1.28 16.43
C PRO A 32 25.92 -0.77 16.96
N TYR A 33 24.85 -1.55 16.80
CA TYR A 33 23.60 -1.28 17.48
C TYR A 33 23.70 -1.75 18.93
N VAL A 34 23.51 -0.83 19.86
CA VAL A 34 23.58 -1.10 21.31
C VAL A 34 22.22 -0.81 21.92
N ALA A 35 21.45 -1.86 22.20
CA ALA A 35 20.05 -1.76 22.61
C ALA A 35 19.81 -0.82 23.81
N TYR A 36 20.67 -0.85 24.82
CA TYR A 36 20.50 0.02 26.01
C TYR A 36 20.72 1.51 25.73
N THR A 37 21.38 1.84 24.60
CA THR A 37 21.67 3.24 24.20
C THR A 37 20.83 3.65 23.00
N ASP A 38 20.63 2.75 22.03
CA ASP A 38 20.05 3.05 20.73
C ASP A 38 18.53 2.78 20.69
N ALA A 39 18.00 1.95 21.61
CA ALA A 39 16.57 1.75 21.73
C ALA A 39 15.93 2.85 22.58
N HIS A 40 14.90 3.45 22.06
CA HIS A 40 14.10 4.45 22.77
C HIS A 40 12.65 3.96 22.95
N PRO A 41 12.39 2.97 23.82
CA PRO A 41 11.06 2.35 23.95
C PRO A 41 9.96 3.32 24.40
N ARG A 42 10.34 4.48 24.97
CA ARG A 42 9.42 5.56 25.38
C ARG A 42 9.42 6.76 24.43
N ALA A 43 10.06 6.65 23.27
CA ALA A 43 9.99 7.72 22.27
C ALA A 43 8.59 7.75 21.68
N GLY A 44 7.96 8.93 21.67
CA GLY A 44 6.71 9.14 20.96
C GLY A 44 6.91 8.94 19.47
N ASN A 45 5.99 8.23 18.84
CA ASN A 45 6.02 7.96 17.40
C ASN A 45 5.33 9.07 16.57
N GLY A 46 5.02 10.21 17.21
CA GLY A 46 4.42 11.36 16.56
C GLY A 46 3.12 11.00 15.85
N TRP A 47 3.03 11.29 14.56
CA TRP A 47 1.83 11.04 13.76
C TRP A 47 1.37 9.56 13.70
N LEU A 48 2.23 8.60 14.11
CA LEU A 48 1.84 7.19 14.22
C LEU A 48 1.00 6.92 15.48
N GLU A 49 1.04 7.79 16.48
CA GLU A 49 0.28 7.66 17.73
C GLU A 49 -1.10 8.30 17.65
N ASP A 50 -1.30 9.27 16.75
CA ASP A 50 -2.55 10.05 16.65
C ASP A 50 -3.73 9.25 16.09
N GLU A 51 -3.54 8.03 15.60
CA GLU A 51 -4.59 7.19 15.04
C GLU A 51 -5.28 6.26 16.06
N GLY A 52 -5.45 6.71 17.30
CA GLY A 52 -6.40 6.09 18.24
C GLY A 52 -5.85 4.93 19.06
N HIS A 53 -4.59 4.97 19.45
CA HIS A 53 -3.96 3.96 20.31
C HIS A 53 -4.08 4.38 21.78
N ALA A 54 -5.19 4.01 22.38
CA ALA A 54 -5.47 4.23 23.79
C ALA A 54 -4.95 3.13 24.73
N ASP A 55 -4.16 2.18 24.26
CA ASP A 55 -3.60 1.12 25.09
C ASP A 55 -2.15 1.42 25.46
N ALA A 56 -1.97 2.00 26.64
CA ALA A 56 -0.67 2.34 27.23
C ALA A 56 0.22 1.11 27.53
N ASP A 57 -0.29 -0.10 27.36
CA ASP A 57 0.40 -1.37 27.58
C ASP A 57 0.81 -2.10 26.29
N ALA A 58 0.58 -1.50 25.12
CA ALA A 58 1.00 -2.10 23.86
C ALA A 58 2.53 -2.11 23.75
N HIS A 59 3.09 -3.27 23.57
CA HIS A 59 4.52 -3.48 23.41
C HIS A 59 5.04 -2.73 22.19
N PRO A 60 6.22 -2.04 22.25
CA PRO A 60 6.79 -1.30 21.11
C PRO A 60 7.07 -2.15 19.86
N SER A 61 7.00 -3.46 19.98
CA SER A 61 7.21 -4.41 18.89
C SER A 61 5.95 -4.73 18.07
N ASP A 62 4.78 -4.26 18.52
CA ASP A 62 3.52 -4.45 17.79
C ASP A 62 2.83 -3.10 17.60
N PRO A 63 3.34 -2.27 16.69
CA PRO A 63 3.03 -0.85 16.71
C PRO A 63 1.61 -0.51 16.28
N LEU A 64 0.84 -1.44 15.73
CA LEU A 64 -0.49 -1.08 15.23
C LEU A 64 -1.32 -2.35 15.09
N LEU A 65 -2.44 -2.41 15.80
CA LEU A 65 -3.49 -3.34 15.43
C LEU A 65 -3.77 -3.12 13.94
N ALA A 66 -3.43 -4.11 13.12
CA ALA A 66 -3.61 -4.01 11.68
C ALA A 66 -5.06 -3.68 11.33
N TYR A 67 -5.26 -2.84 10.33
CA TYR A 67 -6.60 -2.64 9.77
C TYR A 67 -7.08 -3.93 9.13
N VAL A 68 -8.35 -4.27 9.33
CA VAL A 68 -9.01 -5.37 8.64
C VAL A 68 -9.35 -4.90 7.23
N VAL A 69 -8.79 -5.58 6.22
CA VAL A 69 -8.98 -5.21 4.80
C VAL A 69 -9.85 -6.23 4.11
N GLU A 70 -11.04 -5.82 3.73
CA GLU A 70 -12.02 -6.62 3.02
C GLU A 70 -12.20 -6.13 1.59
N PHE A 71 -12.51 -7.04 0.69
CA PHE A 71 -12.77 -6.74 -0.72
C PHE A 71 -14.23 -6.98 -1.02
N ASP A 72 -14.89 -6.01 -1.63
CA ASP A 72 -16.20 -6.21 -2.23
C ASP A 72 -16.13 -7.28 -3.33
N PRO A 73 -17.23 -7.95 -3.63
CA PRO A 73 -17.24 -9.00 -4.66
C PRO A 73 -16.63 -8.55 -5.98
N LEU A 74 -16.93 -7.33 -6.42
CA LEU A 74 -16.36 -6.74 -7.63
C LEU A 74 -14.82 -6.61 -7.53
N ALA A 75 -14.32 -6.01 -6.46
CA ALA A 75 -12.89 -5.83 -6.25
C ALA A 75 -12.15 -7.17 -6.12
N ALA A 76 -12.77 -8.17 -5.52
CA ALA A 76 -12.23 -9.52 -5.41
C ALA A 76 -12.11 -10.19 -6.78
N GLU A 77 -13.16 -10.11 -7.61
CA GLU A 77 -13.15 -10.65 -8.98
C GLU A 77 -12.08 -9.95 -9.85
N GLN A 78 -12.02 -8.62 -9.77
CA GLN A 78 -11.02 -7.82 -10.48
C GLN A 78 -9.59 -8.18 -10.06
N SER A 79 -9.36 -8.34 -8.76
CA SER A 79 -8.07 -8.76 -8.21
C SER A 79 -7.64 -10.13 -8.72
N ALA A 80 -8.53 -11.11 -8.67
CA ALA A 80 -8.26 -12.46 -9.14
C ALA A 80 -7.98 -12.50 -10.65
N TRP A 81 -8.70 -11.72 -11.45
CA TRP A 81 -8.46 -11.61 -12.88
C TRP A 81 -7.08 -11.01 -13.18
N ILE A 82 -6.71 -9.89 -12.51
CA ILE A 82 -5.40 -9.25 -12.68
C ILE A 82 -4.28 -10.23 -12.33
N GLU A 83 -4.41 -10.94 -11.22
CA GLU A 83 -3.43 -11.93 -10.78
C GLU A 83 -3.29 -13.07 -11.79
N THR A 84 -4.40 -13.60 -12.29
CA THR A 84 -4.42 -14.65 -13.31
C THR A 84 -3.75 -14.20 -14.61
N TYR A 85 -4.03 -12.95 -15.02
CA TYR A 85 -3.52 -12.41 -16.29
C TYR A 85 -2.04 -12.02 -16.24
N THR A 86 -1.61 -11.43 -15.12
CA THR A 86 -0.28 -10.80 -14.99
C THR A 86 0.70 -11.58 -14.10
N GLY A 87 0.23 -12.55 -13.32
CA GLY A 87 0.99 -13.20 -12.25
C GLY A 87 1.28 -12.30 -11.05
N PHE A 88 0.73 -11.07 -11.02
CA PHE A 88 0.97 -10.12 -9.96
C PHE A 88 -0.13 -10.18 -8.89
N ALA A 89 0.22 -10.63 -7.67
CA ALA A 89 -0.67 -10.75 -6.52
C ALA A 89 -1.12 -9.38 -5.98
N ILE A 90 -1.92 -8.67 -6.79
CA ILE A 90 -2.37 -7.30 -6.49
C ILE A 90 -3.21 -7.24 -5.22
N GLY A 91 -4.05 -8.25 -4.98
CA GLY A 91 -4.91 -8.31 -3.79
C GLY A 91 -4.11 -8.37 -2.51
N GLU A 92 -3.06 -9.18 -2.47
CA GLU A 92 -2.16 -9.27 -1.32
C GLU A 92 -1.39 -7.96 -1.11
N ARG A 93 -0.92 -7.34 -2.20
CA ARG A 93 -0.23 -6.05 -2.13
C ARG A 93 -1.13 -4.94 -1.59
N ILE A 94 -2.40 -4.91 -1.99
CA ILE A 94 -3.38 -3.96 -1.46
C ILE A 94 -3.62 -4.22 0.04
N ARG A 95 -3.86 -5.48 0.43
CA ARG A 95 -4.08 -5.85 1.83
C ARG A 95 -2.91 -5.43 2.71
N SER A 96 -1.71 -5.86 2.38
CA SER A 96 -0.51 -5.57 3.16
C SER A 96 -0.26 -4.05 3.32
N THR A 97 -0.51 -3.27 2.26
CA THR A 97 -0.33 -1.82 2.31
C THR A 97 -1.39 -1.13 3.19
N LEU A 98 -2.66 -1.50 3.05
CA LEU A 98 -3.77 -0.87 3.77
C LEU A 98 -3.88 -1.37 5.22
N ALA A 99 -3.42 -2.57 5.52
CA ALA A 99 -3.35 -3.09 6.89
C ALA A 99 -2.42 -2.26 7.78
N LEU A 100 -1.42 -1.62 7.21
CA LEU A 100 -0.49 -0.73 7.91
C LEU A 100 -1.05 0.68 8.15
N GLY A 101 -2.26 0.98 7.66
CA GLY A 101 -2.95 2.24 7.81
C GLY A 101 -3.38 2.86 6.47
N PRO A 102 -4.66 3.26 6.37
CA PRO A 102 -5.24 3.82 5.16
C PRO A 102 -5.02 5.33 4.99
N ALA A 103 -4.36 5.99 5.95
CA ALA A 103 -4.17 7.44 5.92
C ALA A 103 -3.39 7.89 4.67
N PRO A 104 -3.74 9.07 4.10
CA PRO A 104 -3.00 9.65 3.00
C PRO A 104 -1.54 9.86 3.37
N HIS A 105 -0.65 9.25 2.61
CA HIS A 105 0.78 9.37 2.84
C HIS A 105 1.55 9.32 1.51
N PRO A 106 2.52 10.24 1.27
CA PRO A 106 3.25 10.32 0.01
C PRO A 106 3.92 9.00 -0.39
N TYR A 107 4.59 8.34 0.55
CA TYR A 107 5.30 7.07 0.30
C TYR A 107 4.36 5.88 0.05
N ARG A 108 3.15 5.88 0.63
CA ARG A 108 2.16 4.81 0.42
C ARG A 108 1.32 5.03 -0.83
N ARG A 109 1.44 6.19 -1.50
CA ARG A 109 0.67 6.56 -2.70
C ARG A 109 -0.85 6.49 -2.47
N ILE A 110 -1.29 6.87 -1.27
CA ILE A 110 -2.70 6.98 -0.88
C ILE A 110 -3.11 8.44 -1.00
N ARG A 111 -4.25 8.69 -1.63
CA ARG A 111 -4.84 10.02 -1.74
C ARG A 111 -6.32 10.00 -1.43
N ARG A 112 -6.82 11.12 -0.90
CA ARG A 112 -8.25 11.32 -0.70
C ARG A 112 -8.91 11.72 -2.03
N MET A 113 -10.08 11.16 -2.27
CA MET A 113 -11.03 11.56 -3.31
C MET A 113 -12.26 12.16 -2.63
N GLU A 114 -13.26 12.63 -3.40
CA GLU A 114 -14.47 13.24 -2.81
C GLU A 114 -15.23 12.28 -1.89
N GLU A 115 -15.45 11.04 -2.30
CA GLU A 115 -16.28 10.06 -1.59
C GLU A 115 -15.51 8.84 -1.08
N CYS A 116 -14.26 8.66 -1.47
CA CYS A 116 -13.45 7.50 -1.11
C CYS A 116 -11.97 7.86 -1.04
N MET A 117 -11.16 6.87 -0.75
CA MET A 117 -9.71 6.97 -0.82
C MET A 117 -9.19 6.10 -1.97
N GLN A 118 -8.03 6.43 -2.49
CA GLN A 118 -7.41 5.71 -3.58
C GLN A 118 -5.97 5.37 -3.27
N LEU A 119 -5.64 4.08 -3.35
CA LEU A 119 -4.28 3.55 -3.33
C LEU A 119 -3.80 3.30 -4.76
N SER A 120 -2.59 3.78 -5.09
CA SER A 120 -1.94 3.47 -6.36
C SER A 120 -0.96 2.31 -6.19
N VAL A 121 -1.18 1.23 -6.93
CA VAL A 121 -0.32 0.04 -6.98
C VAL A 121 0.12 -0.17 -8.43
N LYS A 122 1.36 0.17 -8.73
CA LYS A 122 1.84 0.23 -10.13
C LYS A 122 0.86 1.04 -11.00
N GLU A 123 0.41 0.48 -12.11
CA GLU A 123 -0.55 1.07 -13.04
C GLU A 123 -2.02 0.93 -12.59
N TRP A 124 -2.29 0.29 -11.44
CA TRP A 124 -3.63 0.06 -10.91
C TRP A 124 -4.00 1.08 -9.83
N ARG A 125 -5.29 1.27 -9.64
CA ARG A 125 -5.88 2.15 -8.63
C ARG A 125 -6.93 1.38 -7.86
N ALA A 126 -6.69 1.08 -6.58
CA ALA A 126 -7.67 0.51 -5.69
C ALA A 126 -8.44 1.63 -4.99
N ARG A 127 -9.76 1.64 -5.10
CA ARG A 127 -10.65 2.56 -4.38
C ARG A 127 -11.18 1.86 -3.14
N PHE A 128 -11.21 2.58 -2.03
CA PHE A 128 -11.61 2.02 -0.76
C PHE A 128 -12.25 3.06 0.16
N THR A 129 -13.05 2.60 1.10
CA THR A 129 -13.56 3.38 2.23
C THR A 129 -12.99 2.85 3.53
N VAL A 130 -13.06 3.69 4.58
CA VAL A 130 -12.58 3.36 5.91
C VAL A 130 -13.69 3.65 6.91
N ALA A 131 -13.99 2.68 7.75
CA ALA A 131 -14.89 2.83 8.88
C ALA A 131 -14.23 2.20 10.11
N ALA A 132 -13.88 3.02 11.08
CA ALA A 132 -13.07 2.61 12.24
C ALA A 132 -11.77 1.91 11.77
N ARG A 133 -11.58 0.64 12.12
CA ARG A 133 -10.43 -0.17 11.72
C ARG A 133 -10.71 -1.12 10.55
N HIS A 134 -11.81 -0.92 9.84
CA HIS A 134 -12.17 -1.69 8.65
C HIS A 134 -11.93 -0.86 7.40
N VAL A 135 -11.16 -1.42 6.49
CA VAL A 135 -10.93 -0.89 5.14
C VAL A 135 -11.69 -1.79 4.16
N ARG A 136 -12.59 -1.19 3.41
CA ARG A 136 -13.37 -1.89 2.41
C ARG A 136 -12.92 -1.46 1.02
N VAL A 137 -12.29 -2.37 0.28
CA VAL A 137 -11.86 -2.15 -1.10
C VAL A 137 -13.07 -2.37 -2.00
N ILE A 138 -13.50 -1.32 -2.68
CA ILE A 138 -14.74 -1.28 -3.46
C ILE A 138 -14.50 -1.77 -4.88
N GLU A 139 -13.44 -1.26 -5.50
CA GLU A 139 -13.08 -1.60 -6.89
C GLU A 139 -11.60 -1.40 -7.16
N ILE A 140 -11.13 -2.03 -8.22
CA ILE A 140 -9.81 -1.81 -8.81
C ILE A 140 -10.00 -1.22 -10.20
N CYS A 141 -9.28 -0.15 -10.52
CA CYS A 141 -9.37 0.55 -11.79
C CYS A 141 -8.03 0.60 -12.49
N SER A 142 -8.04 0.76 -13.81
CA SER A 142 -6.85 1.13 -14.57
C SER A 142 -6.36 2.53 -14.19
N GLY A 143 -5.07 2.70 -14.02
CA GLY A 143 -4.43 3.99 -13.84
C GLY A 143 -4.12 4.73 -15.14
N PHE A 144 -4.25 4.06 -16.29
CA PHE A 144 -4.07 4.70 -17.58
C PHE A 144 -5.28 5.56 -17.97
N ARG A 145 -5.01 6.66 -18.66
CA ARG A 145 -6.05 7.48 -19.30
C ARG A 145 -6.51 6.81 -20.58
N ALA A 146 -7.73 7.10 -21.01
CA ALA A 146 -8.28 6.57 -22.27
C ALA A 146 -7.38 6.87 -23.48
N SER A 147 -6.80 8.07 -23.56
CA SER A 147 -5.85 8.46 -24.61
C SER A 147 -4.60 7.57 -24.66
N GLN A 148 -4.09 7.16 -23.50
CA GLN A 148 -2.91 6.31 -23.41
C GLN A 148 -3.18 4.86 -23.84
N LEU A 149 -4.44 4.43 -23.77
CA LEU A 149 -4.87 3.09 -24.17
C LEU A 149 -5.36 3.04 -25.64
N ALA A 150 -5.71 4.19 -26.23
CA ALA A 150 -6.13 4.30 -27.61
C ALA A 150 -4.96 4.22 -28.61
N GLU A 151 -3.77 4.59 -28.18
CA GLU A 151 -2.56 4.45 -29.00
C GLU A 151 -2.26 2.96 -29.20
N GLY A 152 -2.11 2.54 -30.45
CA GLY A 152 -1.94 1.16 -30.91
C GLY A 152 -0.62 0.47 -30.48
N ASP A 153 -0.12 0.81 -29.31
CA ASP A 153 1.10 0.27 -28.76
C ASP A 153 0.90 -1.17 -28.29
N ALA A 154 1.75 -2.05 -28.80
CA ALA A 154 1.75 -3.49 -28.52
C ALA A 154 2.27 -3.86 -27.11
N HIS A 155 2.50 -2.88 -26.24
CA HIS A 155 3.03 -3.14 -24.90
C HIS A 155 2.04 -3.99 -24.09
N GLU A 156 2.51 -5.13 -23.59
CA GLU A 156 1.69 -6.14 -22.90
C GLU A 156 0.87 -5.56 -21.71
N ALA A 157 1.47 -4.64 -20.96
CA ALA A 157 0.78 -3.97 -19.86
C ALA A 157 -0.46 -3.18 -20.34
N ARG A 158 -0.38 -2.47 -21.48
CA ARG A 158 -1.52 -1.72 -22.03
C ARG A 158 -2.60 -2.65 -22.61
N ARG A 159 -2.21 -3.79 -23.15
CA ARG A 159 -3.15 -4.83 -23.61
C ARG A 159 -3.97 -5.34 -22.45
N CYS A 160 -3.32 -5.71 -21.34
CA CYS A 160 -3.99 -6.14 -20.12
C CYS A 160 -5.03 -5.11 -19.65
N HIS A 161 -4.67 -3.84 -19.61
CA HIS A 161 -5.58 -2.77 -19.17
C HIS A 161 -6.75 -2.54 -20.14
N ARG A 162 -6.56 -2.73 -21.46
CA ARG A 162 -7.67 -2.67 -22.45
C ARG A 162 -8.65 -3.82 -22.23
N GLU A 163 -8.15 -5.05 -22.06
CA GLU A 163 -9.00 -6.22 -21.79
C GLU A 163 -9.74 -6.09 -20.44
N PHE A 164 -9.06 -5.55 -19.42
CA PHE A 164 -9.69 -5.25 -18.16
C PHE A 164 -10.85 -4.26 -18.32
N LEU A 165 -10.65 -3.16 -19.05
CA LEU A 165 -11.69 -2.16 -19.28
C LEU A 165 -12.80 -2.64 -20.20
N ALA A 166 -12.54 -3.60 -21.10
CA ALA A 166 -13.57 -4.24 -21.89
C ALA A 166 -14.49 -5.12 -21.04
N ARG A 167 -13.93 -5.78 -20.00
CA ARG A 167 -14.68 -6.61 -19.07
C ARG A 167 -15.42 -5.79 -18.01
N TRP A 168 -14.80 -4.72 -17.51
CA TRP A 168 -15.37 -3.80 -16.55
C TRP A 168 -15.32 -2.37 -17.09
N PRO A 169 -16.26 -1.98 -17.95
CA PRO A 169 -16.34 -0.62 -18.47
C PRO A 169 -16.51 0.36 -17.31
N ARG A 170 -15.79 1.47 -17.36
CA ARG A 170 -16.00 2.56 -16.39
C ARG A 170 -17.37 3.17 -16.61
N GLU A 171 -18.31 2.86 -15.77
CA GLU A 171 -19.50 3.70 -15.62
C GLU A 171 -19.09 4.97 -14.85
N ILE A 172 -18.96 6.07 -15.57
CA ILE A 172 -18.55 7.39 -15.02
C ILE A 172 -19.61 7.96 -14.03
N ALA A 173 -20.74 7.29 -13.82
CA ALA A 173 -21.95 7.94 -13.31
C ALA A 173 -22.57 7.35 -12.03
N THR A 174 -22.16 6.27 -11.44
CA THR A 174 -22.94 5.63 -10.36
C THR A 174 -22.63 6.06 -8.93
N TRP A 175 -21.58 6.84 -8.71
CA TRP A 175 -21.20 7.27 -7.35
C TRP A 175 -22.00 8.42 -6.77
N ARG A 176 -22.79 9.12 -7.59
CA ARG A 176 -23.63 10.25 -7.12
C ARG A 176 -24.93 9.84 -6.42
N GLN A 177 -25.32 8.55 -6.42
CA GLN A 177 -26.65 8.15 -5.96
C GLN A 177 -26.71 7.32 -4.66
N VAL A 178 -25.60 6.96 -4.01
CA VAL A 178 -25.62 6.17 -2.77
C VAL A 178 -25.50 7.01 -1.49
N GLY A 179 -25.42 8.33 -1.60
CA GLY A 179 -25.14 9.26 -0.51
C GLY A 179 -26.33 10.05 0.05
N SER A 180 -27.59 9.78 -0.31
CA SER A 180 -28.73 10.46 0.30
C SER A 180 -29.55 9.55 1.20
N VAL A 181 -29.03 9.21 2.36
CA VAL A 181 -29.87 8.93 3.52
C VAL A 181 -29.87 10.18 4.36
N SER A 182 -30.93 10.96 4.21
CA SER A 182 -31.27 12.14 5.01
C SER A 182 -31.64 11.74 6.45
N PRO A 183 -31.64 12.72 7.36
CA PRO A 183 -31.43 12.66 8.81
C PRO A 183 -32.45 11.86 9.59
#